data_0d8972873d1d12b809e03c4ca161a2c6
#
_entry.id   0d8972873d1d12b809e03c4ca161a2c6
#
_cell.length_a   1.000
_cell.length_b   1.000
_cell.length_c   1.000
_cell.angle_alpha   90.00
_cell.angle_beta   90.00
_cell.angle_gamma   90.00
#
_symmetry.space_group_name_H-M   'P 1'
#
loop_
_entity.id
_entity.type
_entity.pdbx_description
1 polymer ?
#
loop_
_entity_poly.entity_id
_entity_poly.type
_entity_poly.pdbx_seq_one_letter_code
_entity_poly.pdbx_strand_id
1 'polypeptide(L)'
;ICVPGGHVEPGESFVASVIREVQEETGLTIQDPILCGVKQFPREDGARYVVLLFRATRFTGTLTSSSEGKMLWLTREELKGRHLTSDFLEMLRVFENPTLSEFYYYQAPGSEEWRHSLL
;
A
#
# COMPACT_ATOMS: atom_id res chain seq x y z
N ILE A 1 2.56 0.91 11.91
CA ILE A 1 1.41 0.35 11.17
C ILE A 1 1.62 0.58 9.67
N CYS A 2 1.49 -0.46 8.89
CA CYS A 2 1.51 -0.39 7.44
C CYS A 2 0.57 -1.46 6.86
N VAL A 3 0.24 -1.32 5.59
CA VAL A 3 -0.57 -2.31 4.88
C VAL A 3 0.31 -3.44 4.35
N PRO A 4 -0.23 -4.68 4.16
CA PRO A 4 0.55 -5.76 3.57
C PRO A 4 0.96 -5.44 2.14
N GLY A 5 2.11 -5.95 1.72
CA GLY A 5 2.63 -5.77 0.37
C GLY A 5 4.00 -6.39 0.17
N GLY A 6 4.48 -6.34 -1.06
CA GLY A 6 5.76 -6.89 -1.43
C GLY A 6 6.08 -6.64 -2.90
N HIS A 7 7.11 -7.30 -3.37
CA HIS A 7 7.60 -7.11 -4.74
C HIS A 7 6.92 -8.06 -5.72
N VAL A 8 6.67 -7.56 -6.93
CA VAL A 8 6.18 -8.38 -8.05
C VAL A 8 7.34 -9.27 -8.52
N GLU A 9 7.09 -10.57 -8.68
CA GLU A 9 8.08 -11.51 -9.15
C GLU A 9 8.07 -11.62 -10.68
N PRO A 10 9.21 -12.03 -11.29
CA PRO A 10 9.26 -12.22 -12.74
C PRO A 10 8.16 -13.17 -13.24
N GLY A 11 7.49 -12.79 -14.32
CA GLY A 11 6.44 -13.58 -14.92
C GLY A 11 5.08 -13.53 -14.20
N GLU A 12 5.00 -12.79 -13.11
CA GLU A 12 3.80 -12.67 -12.31
C GLU A 12 3.00 -11.42 -12.73
N SER A 13 1.67 -11.52 -12.82
CA SER A 13 0.85 -10.33 -13.01
C SER A 13 0.79 -9.51 -11.71
N PHE A 14 0.43 -8.24 -11.81
CA PHE A 14 0.24 -7.41 -10.61
C PHE A 14 -0.88 -7.93 -9.73
N VAL A 15 -1.95 -8.44 -10.34
CA VAL A 15 -3.07 -9.03 -9.60
C VAL A 15 -2.63 -10.30 -8.87
N ALA A 16 -1.92 -11.19 -9.56
CA ALA A 16 -1.39 -12.41 -8.92
C ALA A 16 -0.43 -12.07 -7.79
N SER A 17 0.40 -11.05 -7.97
CA SER A 17 1.35 -10.60 -6.96
C SER A 17 0.66 -10.15 -5.68
N VAL A 18 -0.35 -9.29 -5.78
CA VAL A 18 -1.04 -8.79 -4.59
C VAL A 18 -1.81 -9.92 -3.87
N ILE A 19 -2.40 -10.84 -4.61
CA ILE A 19 -3.07 -12.01 -4.00
C ILE A 19 -2.06 -12.85 -3.23
N ARG A 20 -0.91 -13.14 -3.82
CA ARG A 20 0.15 -13.92 -3.19
C ARG A 20 0.70 -13.25 -1.94
N GLU A 21 1.06 -11.97 -2.03
CA GLU A 21 1.64 -11.23 -0.91
C GLU A 21 0.67 -11.13 0.27
N VAL A 22 -0.61 -10.86 0.02
CA VAL A 22 -1.60 -10.81 1.09
C VAL A 22 -1.76 -12.18 1.75
N GLN A 23 -1.77 -13.24 0.96
CA GLN A 23 -1.89 -14.60 1.50
C GLN A 23 -0.68 -14.97 2.35
N GLU A 24 0.53 -14.66 1.89
CA GLU A 24 1.76 -14.95 2.63
C GLU A 24 1.84 -14.18 3.95
N GLU A 25 1.42 -12.93 3.96
CA GLU A 25 1.55 -12.07 5.13
C GLU A 25 0.38 -12.18 6.10
N THR A 26 -0.81 -12.49 5.63
CA THR A 26 -2.03 -12.42 6.45
C THR A 26 -2.79 -13.74 6.58
N GLY A 27 -2.53 -14.72 5.72
CA GLY A 27 -3.30 -15.96 5.65
C GLY A 27 -4.62 -15.83 4.91
N LEU A 28 -4.94 -14.63 4.42
CA LEU A 28 -6.18 -14.37 3.70
C LEU A 28 -6.00 -14.54 2.19
N THR A 29 -6.98 -15.14 1.54
CA THR A 29 -7.06 -15.21 0.07
C THR A 29 -8.06 -14.17 -0.40
N ILE A 30 -7.57 -13.07 -0.95
CA ILE A 30 -8.42 -12.01 -1.48
C ILE A 30 -8.95 -12.37 -2.86
N GLN A 31 -10.13 -11.86 -3.20
CA GLN A 31 -10.81 -12.10 -4.46
C GLN A 31 -11.08 -10.77 -5.15
N ASP A 32 -10.85 -10.75 -6.46
CA ASP A 32 -11.14 -9.60 -7.33
C ASP A 32 -10.57 -8.27 -6.78
N PRO A 33 -9.25 -8.19 -6.51
CA PRO A 33 -8.67 -6.93 -6.06
C PRO A 33 -8.79 -5.86 -7.14
N ILE A 34 -9.06 -4.64 -6.69
CA ILE A 34 -9.25 -3.49 -7.58
C ILE A 34 -8.08 -2.54 -7.43
N LEU A 35 -7.45 -2.17 -8.55
CA LEU A 35 -6.40 -1.18 -8.54
C LEU A 35 -7.01 0.20 -8.27
N CYS A 36 -6.61 0.81 -7.13
CA CYS A 36 -7.12 2.11 -6.70
C CYS A 36 -6.24 3.26 -7.17
N GLY A 37 -4.95 3.00 -7.34
CA GLY A 37 -4.01 4.03 -7.74
C GLY A 37 -2.57 3.60 -7.51
N VAL A 38 -1.68 4.56 -7.57
CA VAL A 38 -0.25 4.32 -7.39
C VAL A 38 0.35 5.30 -6.39
N LYS A 39 1.39 4.85 -5.70
CA LYS A 39 2.28 5.72 -4.95
C LYS A 39 3.63 5.67 -5.65
N GLN A 40 4.26 6.81 -5.85
CA GLN A 40 5.57 6.82 -6.48
C GLN A 40 6.50 7.83 -5.83
N PHE A 41 7.78 7.54 -5.89
CA PHE A 41 8.83 8.46 -5.44
C PHE A 41 10.13 8.18 -6.20
N PRO A 42 11.00 9.18 -6.36
CA PRO A 42 12.31 8.98 -6.96
C PRO A 42 13.26 8.31 -5.95
N ARG A 43 14.15 7.46 -6.45
CA ARG A 43 15.20 6.84 -5.66
C ARG A 43 16.51 7.63 -5.88
N GLU A 44 17.48 7.41 -4.97
CA GLU A 44 18.78 8.07 -5.05
C GLU A 44 19.55 7.73 -6.33
N ASP A 45 19.35 6.53 -6.89
CA ASP A 45 19.99 6.10 -8.13
C ASP A 45 19.33 6.65 -9.40
N GLY A 46 18.33 7.52 -9.25
CA GLY A 46 17.59 8.08 -10.37
C GLY A 46 16.44 7.22 -10.85
N ALA A 47 16.30 6.01 -10.34
CA ALA A 47 15.16 5.16 -10.66
C ALA A 47 13.88 5.66 -9.97
N ARG A 48 12.75 5.26 -10.52
CA ARG A 48 11.45 5.57 -9.94
C ARG A 48 10.91 4.33 -9.24
N TYR A 49 10.52 4.48 -7.98
CA TYR A 49 9.87 3.42 -7.23
C TYR A 49 8.36 3.60 -7.34
N VAL A 50 7.67 2.58 -7.83
CA VAL A 50 6.22 2.63 -8.03
C VAL A 50 5.57 1.53 -7.21
N VAL A 51 4.60 1.92 -6.37
CA VAL A 51 3.80 1.01 -5.56
C VAL A 51 2.37 1.03 -6.10
N LEU A 52 1.86 -0.13 -6.46
CA LEU A 52 0.48 -0.28 -6.91
C LEU A 52 -0.41 -0.49 -5.69
N LEU A 53 -1.47 0.30 -5.58
CA LEU A 53 -2.37 0.28 -4.43
C LEU A 53 -3.66 -0.44 -4.81
N PHE A 54 -3.88 -1.61 -4.20
CA PHE A 54 -5.06 -2.43 -4.45
C PHE A 54 -5.97 -2.47 -3.24
N ARG A 55 -7.27 -2.61 -3.48
CA ARG A 55 -8.28 -2.81 -2.46
C ARG A 55 -9.06 -4.09 -2.77
N ALA A 56 -9.35 -4.86 -1.73
CA ALA A 56 -10.22 -6.03 -1.83
C ALA A 56 -11.22 -6.01 -0.67
N THR A 57 -12.47 -6.36 -0.97
CA THR A 57 -13.53 -6.43 0.02
C THR A 57 -14.03 -7.86 0.22
N ARG A 58 -13.67 -8.77 -0.69
CA ARG A 58 -14.03 -10.19 -0.61
C ARG A 58 -12.77 -11.02 -0.35
N PHE A 59 -12.85 -11.88 0.63
CA PHE A 59 -11.72 -12.74 1.00
C PHE A 59 -12.21 -13.98 1.73
N THR A 60 -11.35 -15.00 1.78
CA THR A 60 -11.56 -16.22 2.55
C THR A 60 -10.35 -16.45 3.44
N GLY A 61 -10.48 -17.38 4.38
CA GLY A 61 -9.39 -17.69 5.30
C GLY A 61 -9.50 -16.92 6.62
N THR A 62 -8.51 -17.11 7.47
CA THR A 62 -8.45 -16.51 8.80
C THR A 62 -7.19 -15.67 8.92
N LEU A 63 -7.32 -14.48 9.48
CA LEU A 63 -6.19 -13.59 9.70
C LEU A 63 -5.18 -14.25 10.63
N THR A 64 -3.94 -14.38 10.18
CA THR A 64 -2.82 -14.89 10.96
C THR A 64 -1.64 -13.94 10.86
N SER A 65 -0.79 -13.96 11.87
CA SER A 65 0.46 -13.21 11.83
C SER A 65 1.54 -14.05 11.17
N SER A 66 2.51 -13.38 10.55
CA SER A 66 3.67 -14.03 9.93
C SER A 66 4.93 -13.64 10.67
N SER A 67 6.08 -14.19 10.23
CA SER A 67 7.40 -13.81 10.74
C SER A 67 7.71 -12.33 10.47
N GLU A 68 7.03 -11.70 9.53
CA GLU A 68 7.24 -10.28 9.18
C GLU A 68 6.51 -9.32 10.11
N GLY A 69 5.58 -9.81 10.94
CA GLY A 69 4.90 -8.98 11.90
C GLY A 69 3.52 -9.48 12.28
N LYS A 70 2.96 -8.80 13.27
CA LYS A 70 1.63 -9.10 13.78
C LYS A 70 0.58 -8.45 12.88
N MET A 71 -0.42 -9.24 12.47
CA MET A 71 -1.56 -8.78 11.69
C MET A 71 -2.77 -8.55 12.59
N LEU A 72 -3.49 -7.47 12.33
CA LEU A 72 -4.72 -7.16 13.07
C LEU A 72 -5.69 -6.37 12.19
N TRP A 73 -6.98 -6.50 12.52
CA TRP A 73 -8.03 -5.70 11.92
C TRP A 73 -8.16 -4.40 12.70
N LEU A 74 -8.20 -3.28 11.98
CA LEU A 74 -8.43 -1.97 12.58
C LEU A 74 -9.49 -1.22 11.80
N THR A 75 -10.37 -0.55 12.54
CA THR A 75 -11.28 0.42 11.93
C THR A 75 -10.52 1.71 11.63
N ARG A 76 -11.10 2.54 10.79
CA ARG A 76 -10.56 3.87 10.50
C ARG A 76 -10.38 4.69 11.78
N GLU A 77 -11.34 4.60 12.70
CA GLU A 77 -11.30 5.30 13.98
C GLU A 77 -10.16 4.82 14.89
N GLU A 78 -9.94 3.50 14.92
CA GLU A 78 -8.88 2.90 15.74
C GLU A 78 -7.48 3.31 15.27
N LEU A 79 -7.30 3.68 14.00
CA LEU A 79 -6.02 4.14 13.47
C LEU A 79 -5.52 5.41 14.15
N LYS A 80 -6.42 6.25 14.63
CA LYS A 80 -6.06 7.54 15.26
C LYS A 80 -5.21 7.38 16.51
N GLY A 81 -5.33 6.26 17.21
CA GLY A 81 -4.55 5.96 18.41
C GLY A 81 -3.30 5.15 18.16
N ARG A 82 -2.94 4.88 16.91
CA ARG A 82 -1.83 4.02 16.55
C ARG A 82 -0.63 4.80 16.02
N HIS A 83 0.55 4.20 16.19
CA HIS A 83 1.77 4.71 15.57
C HIS A 83 1.76 4.35 14.08
N LEU A 84 1.59 5.36 13.24
CA LEU A 84 1.49 5.20 11.79
C LEU A 84 2.79 5.63 11.12
N THR A 85 3.09 5.02 9.97
CA THR A 85 4.17 5.51 9.12
C THR A 85 3.82 6.92 8.61
N SER A 86 4.85 7.67 8.24
CA SER A 86 4.65 9.01 7.67
C SER A 86 3.68 8.96 6.49
N ASP A 87 2.74 9.89 6.47
CA ASP A 87 1.77 10.06 5.39
C ASP A 87 0.82 8.88 5.15
N PHE A 88 0.73 7.96 6.13
CA PHE A 88 -0.16 6.79 6.01
C PHE A 88 -1.62 7.20 5.76
N LEU A 89 -2.13 8.16 6.54
CA LEU A 89 -3.51 8.61 6.40
C LEU A 89 -3.75 9.30 5.05
N GLU A 90 -2.77 10.01 4.54
CA GLU A 90 -2.86 10.63 3.22
C GLU A 90 -2.88 9.58 2.12
N MET A 91 -2.07 8.54 2.23
CA MET A 91 -2.08 7.42 1.28
C MET A 91 -3.43 6.71 1.26
N LEU A 92 -4.07 6.53 2.42
CA LEU A 92 -5.39 5.91 2.49
C LEU A 92 -6.44 6.64 1.67
N ARG A 93 -6.29 7.94 1.48
CA ARG A 93 -7.23 8.72 0.65
C ARG A 93 -7.26 8.23 -0.79
N VAL A 94 -6.14 7.76 -1.32
CA VAL A 94 -6.09 7.20 -2.68
C VAL A 94 -6.89 5.90 -2.74
N PHE A 95 -6.83 5.06 -1.70
CA PHE A 95 -7.63 3.83 -1.64
C PHE A 95 -9.14 4.12 -1.56
N GLU A 96 -9.53 5.21 -0.91
CA GLU A 96 -10.91 5.47 -0.54
C GLU A 96 -11.63 6.45 -1.48
N ASN A 97 -10.88 7.33 -2.15
CA ASN A 97 -11.46 8.37 -3.00
C ASN A 97 -11.28 8.04 -4.48
N PRO A 98 -12.36 7.67 -5.20
CA PRO A 98 -12.26 7.26 -6.61
C PRO A 98 -11.85 8.39 -7.56
N THR A 99 -11.82 9.65 -7.10
CA THR A 99 -11.34 10.78 -7.90
C THR A 99 -9.83 10.94 -7.84
N LEU A 100 -9.17 10.22 -6.93
CA LEU A 100 -7.71 10.22 -6.81
C LEU A 100 -7.14 8.97 -7.46
N SER A 101 -5.97 9.10 -8.06
CA SER A 101 -5.27 7.98 -8.70
C SER A 101 -3.82 7.87 -8.30
N GLU A 102 -3.26 8.90 -7.66
CA GLU A 102 -1.83 8.90 -7.39
C GLU A 102 -1.46 9.62 -6.10
N PHE A 103 -0.53 9.02 -5.36
CA PHE A 103 0.23 9.68 -4.30
C PHE A 103 1.62 9.92 -4.87
N TYR A 104 1.93 11.17 -5.18
CA TYR A 104 3.23 11.56 -5.73
C TYR A 104 4.10 12.14 -4.63
N TYR A 105 5.22 11.48 -4.33
CA TYR A 105 6.16 11.88 -3.31
C TYR A 105 7.43 12.38 -3.99
N TYR A 106 7.87 13.58 -3.66
CA TYR A 106 8.98 14.22 -4.37
C TYR A 106 9.77 15.14 -3.44
N GLN A 107 10.98 15.48 -3.87
CA GLN A 107 11.78 16.49 -3.18
C GLN A 107 11.57 17.85 -3.85
N ALA A 108 11.46 18.90 -3.04
CA ALA A 108 11.35 20.25 -3.55
C ALA A 108 12.62 20.62 -4.33
N PRO A 109 12.50 21.35 -5.47
CA PRO A 109 13.67 21.75 -6.25
C PRO A 109 14.73 22.47 -5.41
N GLY A 110 15.99 22.00 -5.48
CA GLY A 110 17.09 22.57 -4.73
C GLY A 110 17.07 22.31 -3.23
N SER A 111 16.24 21.38 -2.76
CA SER A 111 16.08 21.05 -1.35
C SER A 111 16.07 19.55 -1.14
N GLU A 112 16.40 19.10 0.09
CA GLU A 112 16.24 17.72 0.51
C GLU A 112 14.87 17.48 1.17
N GLU A 113 14.04 18.54 1.26
CA GLU A 113 12.71 18.44 1.85
C GLU A 113 11.77 17.62 0.99
N TRP A 114 11.13 16.61 1.60
CA TRP A 114 10.14 15.78 0.92
C TRP A 114 8.75 16.41 1.01
N ARG A 115 8.07 16.40 -0.13
CA ARG A 115 6.69 16.86 -0.26
C ARG A 115 5.85 15.80 -0.96
N HIS A 116 4.53 15.94 -0.87
CA HIS A 116 3.62 15.04 -1.57
C HIS A 116 2.45 15.79 -2.19
N SER A 117 1.87 15.16 -3.22
CA SER A 117 0.65 15.63 -3.86
C SER A 117 -0.28 14.44 -4.06
N LEU A 118 -1.56 14.67 -3.86
CA LEU A 118 -2.61 13.70 -4.18
C LEU A 118 -3.27 14.13 -5.49
N LEU A 119 -3.22 13.26 -6.48
CA LEU A 119 -3.64 13.58 -7.85
C LEU A 119 -4.73 12.64 -8.34
#